data_160972a8525c2c4e79a5ba7079b5e7b6
#
_entry.id   160972a8525c2c4e79a5ba7079b5e7b6
#
_cell.length_a   1.000
_cell.length_b   1.000
_cell.length_c   1.000
_cell.angle_alpha   90.00
_cell.angle_beta   90.00
_cell.angle_gamma   90.00
#
_symmetry.space_group_name_H-M   'P 1'
#
loop_
_entity.id
_entity.type
_entity.pdbx_description
1 polymer ?
#
loop_
_entity_poly.entity_id
_entity_poly.type
_entity_poly.pdbx_seq_one_letter_code
_entity_poly.pdbx_strand_id
1 'polypeptide(L)'
;MNFSPLTAISPIDGRYQATTSSLAAYFSEYALIRYRLKVEVEYLLMLADKKFVKIDAKTIRLLKDIPETFSEEDAQKIKATERITNHDVKAVEYFIKEKLTEAGASHIQEWVHFGLTSQDINNTAIPLLWKDAMEFEYLPALLNLQQVILHLSEQWAKIPMLARTHGQPASPTRLGKELMVFVERIENQVQLFSYIPYTGKFGGATGNFNAHHIAYPKYNWKAFADEFLGERLDLERQQYTTQIEHYDVLAAHFDCIKRINTILIDFCRDIWTYISLDYFKQQTKKGEIGSSAMPHKVNPIDFENAEGNLGIANALFEHFSAKLPISRLQRDLTDSTVLRNIGVPVAHTQLAISSISKGISKLILNEKKLESDLDQNWAVVAEAIQTILRRENYPQPYEALKELTRGNAAIDKKTIHSFISKLKISAVLKAELKKISPENYTGI
;
A
#
# COMPACT_ATOMS: atom_id res chain seq x y z
N MET A 1 2.22 -14.78 31.90
CA MET A 1 3.35 -14.14 31.24
C MET A 1 3.01 -12.66 31.07
N ASN A 2 3.93 -11.78 31.37
CA ASN A 2 3.75 -10.37 31.07
C ASN A 2 3.88 -10.16 29.56
N PHE A 3 3.18 -9.16 29.01
CA PHE A 3 3.29 -8.81 27.60
C PHE A 3 4.72 -8.33 27.28
N SER A 4 5.29 -8.87 26.23
CA SER A 4 6.57 -8.45 25.65
C SER A 4 6.62 -8.88 24.18
N PRO A 5 7.54 -8.37 23.36
CA PRO A 5 7.70 -8.83 21.99
C PRO A 5 7.90 -10.34 21.83
N LEU A 6 8.50 -11.00 22.84
CA LEU A 6 8.69 -12.47 22.83
C LEU A 6 7.44 -13.24 23.20
N THR A 7 6.48 -12.62 23.87
CA THR A 7 5.22 -13.25 24.33
C THR A 7 4.01 -12.76 23.56
N ALA A 8 4.20 -11.87 22.59
CA ALA A 8 3.13 -11.36 21.71
C ALA A 8 2.62 -12.49 20.80
N ILE A 9 1.29 -12.59 20.66
CA ILE A 9 0.64 -13.57 19.79
C ILE A 9 0.79 -13.15 18.33
N SER A 10 0.61 -11.84 18.05
CA SER A 10 0.82 -11.28 16.72
C SER A 10 2.31 -11.09 16.44
N PRO A 11 2.86 -11.59 15.34
CA PRO A 11 4.23 -11.31 14.95
C PRO A 11 4.48 -9.82 14.64
N ILE A 12 3.44 -9.06 14.32
CA ILE A 12 3.53 -7.60 14.10
C ILE A 12 3.98 -6.89 15.37
N ASP A 13 3.38 -7.24 16.52
CA ASP A 13 3.72 -6.66 17.83
C ASP A 13 4.89 -7.36 18.52
N GLY A 14 5.31 -8.52 17.98
CA GLY A 14 6.41 -9.32 18.50
C GLY A 14 7.66 -9.21 17.64
N ARG A 15 7.88 -10.23 16.81
CA ARG A 15 9.07 -10.40 15.96
C ARG A 15 9.40 -9.18 15.09
N TYR A 16 8.38 -8.48 14.60
CA TYR A 16 8.50 -7.39 13.63
C TYR A 16 8.26 -6.01 14.22
N GLN A 17 8.12 -5.89 15.53
CA GLN A 17 7.84 -4.64 16.22
C GLN A 17 8.77 -3.49 15.83
N ALA A 18 10.07 -3.76 15.66
CA ALA A 18 11.05 -2.74 15.26
C ALA A 18 10.75 -2.09 13.89
N THR A 19 10.05 -2.81 13.00
CA THR A 19 9.70 -2.31 11.66
C THR A 19 8.32 -1.65 11.63
N THR A 20 7.43 -2.03 12.54
CA THR A 20 6.02 -1.64 12.52
C THR A 20 5.63 -0.65 13.61
N SER A 21 6.55 -0.32 14.53
CA SER A 21 6.26 0.48 15.74
C SER A 21 5.75 1.89 15.45
N SER A 22 6.13 2.52 14.34
CA SER A 22 5.62 3.84 13.94
C SER A 22 4.10 3.83 13.72
N LEU A 23 3.55 2.71 13.26
CA LEU A 23 2.12 2.56 13.02
C LEU A 23 1.29 2.57 14.33
N ALA A 24 1.91 2.38 15.49
CA ALA A 24 1.23 2.48 16.78
C ALA A 24 0.68 3.89 17.05
N ALA A 25 1.28 4.94 16.47
CA ALA A 25 0.78 6.31 16.55
C ALA A 25 -0.60 6.52 15.90
N TYR A 26 -1.04 5.55 15.07
CA TYR A 26 -2.30 5.59 14.33
C TYR A 26 -3.25 4.45 14.71
N PHE A 27 -2.76 3.23 14.84
CA PHE A 27 -3.59 2.03 14.92
C PHE A 27 -3.63 1.36 16.29
N SER A 28 -2.99 1.92 17.31
CA SER A 28 -3.11 1.44 18.69
C SER A 28 -4.41 1.95 19.35
N GLU A 29 -4.81 1.30 20.45
CA GLU A 29 -5.92 1.78 21.29
C GLU A 29 -5.62 3.19 21.85
N TYR A 30 -4.36 3.46 22.20
CA TYR A 30 -3.90 4.80 22.59
C TYR A 30 -4.16 5.84 21.50
N ALA A 31 -3.79 5.52 20.26
CA ALA A 31 -4.01 6.40 19.12
C ALA A 31 -5.51 6.66 18.89
N LEU A 32 -6.33 5.61 18.89
CA LEU A 32 -7.77 5.76 18.74
C LEU A 32 -8.39 6.70 19.79
N ILE A 33 -7.98 6.58 21.06
CA ILE A 33 -8.42 7.48 22.13
C ILE A 33 -7.95 8.91 21.84
N ARG A 34 -6.71 9.12 21.43
CA ARG A 34 -6.17 10.45 21.10
C ARG A 34 -6.94 11.11 19.96
N TYR A 35 -7.26 10.36 18.90
CA TYR A 35 -8.04 10.89 17.78
C TYR A 35 -9.48 11.20 18.18
N ARG A 36 -10.11 10.41 19.06
CA ARG A 36 -11.43 10.73 19.64
C ARG A 36 -11.37 12.03 20.44
N LEU A 37 -10.34 12.21 21.28
CA LEU A 37 -10.13 13.47 22.02
C LEU A 37 -9.99 14.66 21.06
N LYS A 38 -9.20 14.52 19.99
CA LYS A 38 -9.05 15.56 18.97
C LYS A 38 -10.39 15.96 18.37
N VAL A 39 -11.21 15.00 17.97
CA VAL A 39 -12.54 15.26 17.39
C VAL A 39 -13.48 15.94 18.37
N GLU A 40 -13.57 15.46 19.61
CA GLU A 40 -14.42 16.06 20.66
C GLU A 40 -13.98 17.50 20.97
N VAL A 41 -12.69 17.75 21.07
CA VAL A 41 -12.14 19.07 21.34
C VAL A 41 -12.42 20.02 20.18
N GLU A 42 -12.13 19.62 18.94
CA GLU A 42 -12.39 20.44 17.75
C GLU A 42 -13.88 20.76 17.60
N TYR A 43 -14.76 19.81 17.93
CA TYR A 43 -16.19 20.04 17.93
C TYR A 43 -16.60 21.10 18.98
N LEU A 44 -16.12 20.99 20.22
CA LEU A 44 -16.39 21.95 21.28
C LEU A 44 -15.86 23.36 20.93
N LEU A 45 -14.67 23.44 20.36
CA LEU A 45 -14.08 24.70 19.89
C LEU A 45 -14.91 25.31 18.76
N MET A 46 -15.40 24.51 17.82
CA MET A 46 -16.28 25.00 16.75
C MET A 46 -17.63 25.50 17.28
N LEU A 47 -18.21 24.84 18.28
CA LEU A 47 -19.40 25.35 18.95
C LEU A 47 -19.18 26.74 19.59
N ALA A 48 -17.98 26.97 20.15
CA ALA A 48 -17.58 28.25 20.68
C ALA A 48 -17.42 29.32 19.57
N ASP A 49 -16.77 28.99 18.47
CA ASP A 49 -16.60 29.90 17.32
C ASP A 49 -17.94 30.29 16.70
N LYS A 50 -18.89 29.36 16.66
CA LYS A 50 -20.28 29.62 16.22
C LYS A 50 -21.15 30.27 17.30
N LYS A 51 -20.58 30.61 18.47
CA LYS A 51 -21.20 31.34 19.59
C LYS A 51 -22.36 30.58 20.29
N PHE A 52 -22.36 29.26 20.23
CA PHE A 52 -23.27 28.43 21.03
C PHE A 52 -22.89 28.44 22.51
N VAL A 53 -21.57 28.47 22.78
CA VAL A 53 -21.01 28.50 24.12
C VAL A 53 -19.88 29.55 24.18
N LYS A 54 -19.74 30.22 25.33
CA LYS A 54 -18.61 31.11 25.59
C LYS A 54 -17.51 30.36 26.28
N ILE A 55 -16.30 30.36 25.69
CA ILE A 55 -15.11 29.76 26.25
C ILE A 55 -14.03 30.85 26.32
N ASP A 56 -13.40 31.03 27.46
CA ASP A 56 -12.31 31.99 27.61
C ASP A 56 -11.00 31.50 26.97
N ALA A 57 -10.09 32.43 26.70
CA ALA A 57 -8.85 32.13 25.98
C ALA A 57 -7.93 31.13 26.71
N LYS A 58 -8.00 31.06 28.05
CA LYS A 58 -7.21 30.12 28.84
C LYS A 58 -7.75 28.70 28.63
N THR A 59 -9.06 28.53 28.68
CA THR A 59 -9.76 27.25 28.48
C THR A 59 -9.61 26.77 27.04
N ILE A 60 -9.65 27.68 26.03
CA ILE A 60 -9.38 27.33 24.63
C ILE A 60 -7.96 26.73 24.47
N ARG A 61 -6.97 27.33 25.09
CA ARG A 61 -5.58 26.78 25.07
C ARG A 61 -5.52 25.40 25.70
N LEU A 62 -6.09 25.26 26.89
CA LEU A 62 -6.18 23.95 27.56
C LEU A 62 -6.80 22.89 26.67
N LEU A 63 -7.96 23.19 26.04
CA LEU A 63 -8.63 22.25 25.15
C LEU A 63 -7.73 21.82 23.98
N LYS A 64 -7.04 22.77 23.33
CA LYS A 64 -6.10 22.46 22.24
C LYS A 64 -4.91 21.61 22.70
N ASP A 65 -4.45 21.82 23.93
CA ASP A 65 -3.31 21.10 24.48
C ASP A 65 -3.65 19.64 24.86
N ILE A 66 -4.94 19.32 25.17
CA ILE A 66 -5.37 17.98 25.59
C ILE A 66 -4.93 16.87 24.61
N PRO A 67 -5.26 16.90 23.30
CA PRO A 67 -4.85 15.85 22.38
C PRO A 67 -3.35 15.86 22.06
N GLU A 68 -2.66 16.99 22.22
CA GLU A 68 -1.24 17.15 21.92
C GLU A 68 -0.34 16.65 23.08
N THR A 69 -0.77 16.85 24.32
CA THR A 69 -0.05 16.42 25.53
C THR A 69 -0.57 15.09 26.10
N PHE A 70 -1.47 14.44 25.40
CA PHE A 70 -2.07 13.17 25.83
C PHE A 70 -1.03 12.10 26.08
N SER A 71 -1.05 11.50 27.27
CA SER A 71 -0.07 10.51 27.72
C SER A 71 -0.67 9.11 27.85
N GLU A 72 0.18 8.09 27.98
CA GLU A 72 -0.27 6.72 28.29
C GLU A 72 -0.98 6.65 29.65
N GLU A 73 -0.58 7.48 30.63
CA GLU A 73 -1.24 7.57 31.93
C GLU A 73 -2.69 8.10 31.78
N ASP A 74 -2.89 9.11 30.93
CA ASP A 74 -4.22 9.62 30.62
C ASP A 74 -5.07 8.55 29.90
N ALA A 75 -4.49 7.80 28.98
CA ALA A 75 -5.15 6.67 28.33
C ALA A 75 -5.57 5.59 29.35
N GLN A 76 -4.70 5.28 30.32
CA GLN A 76 -5.03 4.33 31.41
C GLN A 76 -6.19 4.83 32.28
N LYS A 77 -6.29 6.13 32.58
CA LYS A 77 -7.41 6.74 33.30
C LYS A 77 -8.72 6.57 32.52
N ILE A 78 -8.69 6.87 31.21
CA ILE A 78 -9.85 6.67 30.32
C ILE A 78 -10.26 5.19 30.29
N LYS A 79 -9.30 4.26 30.17
CA LYS A 79 -9.59 2.81 30.20
C LYS A 79 -10.10 2.33 31.57
N ALA A 80 -9.70 2.94 32.67
CA ALA A 80 -10.28 2.67 33.99
C ALA A 80 -11.75 3.11 34.05
N THR A 81 -12.07 4.27 33.53
CA THR A 81 -13.45 4.79 33.45
C THR A 81 -14.32 3.92 32.52
N GLU A 82 -13.76 3.52 31.36
CA GLU A 82 -14.44 2.60 30.42
C GLU A 82 -14.82 1.26 31.07
N ARG A 83 -13.94 0.69 31.91
CA ARG A 83 -14.25 -0.57 32.63
C ARG A 83 -15.46 -0.45 33.56
N ILE A 84 -15.71 0.74 34.10
CA ILE A 84 -16.85 1.00 34.99
C ILE A 84 -18.11 1.27 34.18
N THR A 85 -18.00 2.09 33.13
CA THR A 85 -19.13 2.55 32.32
C THR A 85 -19.53 1.57 31.21
N ASN A 86 -18.64 0.64 30.88
CA ASN A 86 -18.71 -0.24 29.70
C ASN A 86 -18.97 0.52 28.39
N HIS A 87 -18.40 1.74 28.27
CA HIS A 87 -18.61 2.60 27.13
C HIS A 87 -17.37 3.47 26.85
N ASP A 88 -16.70 3.20 25.75
CA ASP A 88 -15.40 3.79 25.37
C ASP A 88 -15.49 5.30 25.07
N VAL A 89 -16.40 5.72 24.20
CA VAL A 89 -16.54 7.15 23.85
C VAL A 89 -17.04 7.98 25.05
N LYS A 90 -17.91 7.41 25.90
CA LYS A 90 -18.36 8.08 27.12
C LYS A 90 -17.22 8.30 28.13
N ALA A 91 -16.28 7.38 28.19
CA ALA A 91 -15.08 7.53 29.03
C ALA A 91 -14.19 8.69 28.55
N VAL A 92 -14.08 8.90 27.23
CA VAL A 92 -13.39 10.06 26.63
C VAL A 92 -14.11 11.37 27.02
N GLU A 93 -15.44 11.41 26.92
CA GLU A 93 -16.25 12.57 27.32
C GLU A 93 -16.01 12.93 28.80
N TYR A 94 -16.02 11.94 29.70
CA TYR A 94 -15.76 12.16 31.13
C TYR A 94 -14.36 12.71 31.38
N PHE A 95 -13.36 12.23 30.69
CA PHE A 95 -12.01 12.74 30.81
C PHE A 95 -11.91 14.22 30.43
N ILE A 96 -12.54 14.65 29.34
CA ILE A 96 -12.59 16.07 28.94
C ILE A 96 -13.30 16.89 30.01
N LYS A 97 -14.45 16.42 30.54
CA LYS A 97 -15.20 17.08 31.62
C LYS A 97 -14.36 17.21 32.89
N GLU A 98 -13.57 16.21 33.26
CA GLU A 98 -12.64 16.27 34.39
C GLU A 98 -11.60 17.37 34.17
N LYS A 99 -10.94 17.42 33.01
CA LYS A 99 -9.96 18.47 32.66
C LYS A 99 -10.57 19.88 32.71
N LEU A 100 -11.81 20.02 32.25
CA LEU A 100 -12.53 21.29 32.37
C LEU A 100 -12.82 21.68 33.83
N THR A 101 -13.14 20.70 34.70
CA THR A 101 -13.35 20.93 36.13
C THR A 101 -12.05 21.37 36.80
N GLU A 102 -10.95 20.69 36.56
CA GLU A 102 -9.60 21.02 37.08
C GLU A 102 -9.19 22.45 36.68
N ALA A 103 -9.60 22.90 35.48
CA ALA A 103 -9.33 24.25 34.98
C ALA A 103 -10.29 25.34 35.50
N GLY A 104 -11.32 24.97 36.29
CA GLY A 104 -12.34 25.90 36.76
C GLY A 104 -13.42 26.25 35.71
N ALA A 105 -13.52 25.44 34.64
CA ALA A 105 -14.42 25.65 33.52
C ALA A 105 -15.67 24.70 33.53
N SER A 106 -16.09 24.25 34.71
CA SER A 106 -17.23 23.31 34.87
C SER A 106 -18.52 23.78 34.23
N HIS A 107 -18.71 25.08 34.07
CA HIS A 107 -19.91 25.68 33.48
C HIS A 107 -20.13 25.35 32.00
N ILE A 108 -19.08 24.85 31.29
CA ILE A 108 -19.18 24.44 29.88
C ILE A 108 -19.17 22.91 29.68
N GLN A 109 -19.14 22.13 30.75
CA GLN A 109 -19.03 20.67 30.66
C GLN A 109 -20.13 20.01 29.82
N GLU A 110 -21.34 20.49 29.91
CA GLU A 110 -22.50 19.92 29.21
C GLU A 110 -22.51 20.21 27.70
N TRP A 111 -21.54 21.02 27.22
CA TRP A 111 -21.31 21.23 25.81
C TRP A 111 -20.37 20.18 25.19
N VAL A 112 -19.66 19.41 26.02
CA VAL A 112 -18.89 18.25 25.53
C VAL A 112 -19.87 17.22 25.02
N HIS A 113 -19.63 16.70 23.82
CA HIS A 113 -20.51 15.74 23.15
C HIS A 113 -21.97 16.23 22.90
N PHE A 114 -22.17 17.55 22.83
CA PHE A 114 -23.51 18.14 22.67
C PHE A 114 -24.19 17.67 21.38
N GLY A 115 -25.35 17.00 21.52
CA GLY A 115 -26.17 16.51 20.40
C GLY A 115 -25.58 15.35 19.60
N LEU A 116 -24.38 14.86 19.93
CA LEU A 116 -23.69 13.81 19.23
C LEU A 116 -24.13 12.40 19.64
N THR A 117 -23.78 11.45 18.81
CA THR A 117 -23.73 10.03 19.15
C THR A 117 -22.28 9.53 19.04
N SER A 118 -21.97 8.41 19.69
CA SER A 118 -20.62 7.85 19.68
C SER A 118 -20.04 7.67 18.27
N GLN A 119 -20.88 7.44 17.27
CA GLN A 119 -20.43 7.25 15.90
C GLN A 119 -20.13 8.56 15.16
N ASP A 120 -20.60 9.69 15.64
CA ASP A 120 -20.09 10.99 15.14
C ASP A 120 -18.62 11.17 15.51
N ILE A 121 -18.17 10.57 16.61
CA ILE A 121 -16.77 10.58 17.04
C ILE A 121 -15.97 9.46 16.37
N ASN A 122 -16.47 8.23 16.37
CA ASN A 122 -15.74 7.11 15.78
C ASN A 122 -15.59 7.22 14.25
N ASN A 123 -16.68 7.62 13.56
CA ASN A 123 -16.68 7.76 12.09
C ASN A 123 -16.10 9.10 11.60
N THR A 124 -15.41 9.80 12.45
CA THR A 124 -14.51 10.93 12.15
C THR A 124 -13.10 10.64 12.63
N ALA A 125 -12.92 10.09 13.84
CA ALA A 125 -11.61 9.72 14.36
C ALA A 125 -10.93 8.62 13.53
N ILE A 126 -11.68 7.59 13.09
CA ILE A 126 -11.12 6.48 12.30
C ILE A 126 -10.71 6.94 10.88
N PRO A 127 -11.53 7.65 10.10
CA PRO A 127 -11.05 8.21 8.83
C PRO A 127 -9.85 9.14 9.00
N LEU A 128 -9.80 9.92 10.07
CA LEU A 128 -8.69 10.85 10.33
C LEU A 128 -7.38 10.10 10.64
N LEU A 129 -7.40 9.11 11.55
CA LEU A 129 -6.21 8.29 11.80
C LEU A 129 -5.77 7.48 10.57
N TRP A 130 -6.75 7.01 9.77
CA TRP A 130 -6.47 6.32 8.52
C TRP A 130 -5.76 7.23 7.52
N LYS A 131 -6.29 8.44 7.32
CA LYS A 131 -5.69 9.47 6.47
C LYS A 131 -4.24 9.75 6.88
N ASP A 132 -4.03 10.08 8.16
CA ASP A 132 -2.69 10.42 8.66
C ASP A 132 -1.71 9.23 8.49
N ALA A 133 -2.16 7.98 8.73
CA ALA A 133 -1.34 6.80 8.52
C ALA A 133 -0.98 6.59 7.03
N MET A 134 -1.91 6.86 6.11
CA MET A 134 -1.64 6.76 4.67
C MET A 134 -0.67 7.85 4.21
N GLU A 135 -0.85 9.09 4.65
CA GLU A 135 -0.05 10.24 4.22
C GLU A 135 1.36 10.24 4.83
N PHE A 136 1.51 9.84 6.09
CA PHE A 136 2.79 9.95 6.79
C PHE A 136 3.61 8.65 6.87
N GLU A 137 2.99 7.49 6.66
CA GLU A 137 3.68 6.20 6.77
C GLU A 137 3.62 5.40 5.47
N TYR A 138 2.41 5.06 5.00
CA TYR A 138 2.25 4.10 3.89
C TYR A 138 2.72 4.67 2.55
N LEU A 139 2.21 5.82 2.12
CA LEU A 139 2.57 6.42 0.83
C LEU A 139 4.05 6.78 0.75
N PRO A 140 4.67 7.41 1.76
CA PRO A 140 6.11 7.67 1.74
C PRO A 140 6.95 6.39 1.58
N ALA A 141 6.60 5.31 2.27
CA ALA A 141 7.31 4.04 2.16
C ALA A 141 7.17 3.41 0.76
N LEU A 142 5.95 3.43 0.20
CA LEU A 142 5.67 2.91 -1.13
C LEU A 142 6.39 3.71 -2.22
N LEU A 143 6.32 5.05 -2.16
CA LEU A 143 6.97 5.94 -3.12
C LEU A 143 8.50 5.81 -3.06
N ASN A 144 9.07 5.65 -1.87
CA ASN A 144 10.50 5.38 -1.75
C ASN A 144 10.88 4.05 -2.40
N LEU A 145 10.10 2.98 -2.21
CA LEU A 145 10.34 1.70 -2.89
C LEU A 145 10.23 1.86 -4.41
N GLN A 146 9.21 2.57 -4.91
CA GLN A 146 9.05 2.85 -6.33
C GLN A 146 10.26 3.58 -6.91
N GLN A 147 10.80 4.58 -6.21
CA GLN A 147 12.02 5.30 -6.63
C GLN A 147 13.26 4.39 -6.67
N VAL A 148 13.39 3.47 -5.73
CA VAL A 148 14.47 2.46 -5.75
C VAL A 148 14.36 1.58 -6.98
N ILE A 149 13.16 1.10 -7.34
CA ILE A 149 12.94 0.26 -8.54
C ILE A 149 13.20 1.09 -9.82
N LEU A 150 12.74 2.35 -9.86
CA LEU A 150 12.99 3.26 -10.96
C LEU A 150 14.50 3.47 -11.20
N HIS A 151 15.25 3.75 -10.15
CA HIS A 151 16.71 3.92 -10.24
C HIS A 151 17.40 2.68 -10.82
N LEU A 152 17.01 1.46 -10.39
CA LEU A 152 17.53 0.23 -10.98
C LEU A 152 17.11 0.06 -12.44
N SER A 153 15.89 0.42 -12.79
CA SER A 153 15.43 0.42 -14.18
C SER A 153 16.29 1.29 -15.07
N GLU A 154 16.64 2.48 -14.63
CA GLU A 154 17.54 3.41 -15.33
C GLU A 154 18.97 2.85 -15.44
N GLN A 155 19.51 2.33 -14.33
CA GLN A 155 20.84 1.73 -14.27
C GLN A 155 20.99 0.58 -15.26
N TRP A 156 19.96 -0.25 -15.41
CA TRP A 156 19.96 -1.44 -16.27
C TRP A 156 19.21 -1.25 -17.60
N ALA A 157 18.92 -0.02 -17.99
CA ALA A 157 18.14 0.31 -19.18
C ALA A 157 18.71 -0.28 -20.48
N LYS A 158 20.03 -0.51 -20.55
CA LYS A 158 20.72 -1.01 -21.75
C LYS A 158 21.09 -2.49 -21.66
N ILE A 159 20.79 -3.16 -20.56
CA ILE A 159 21.16 -4.57 -20.37
C ILE A 159 20.18 -5.47 -21.14
N PRO A 160 20.63 -6.18 -22.18
CA PRO A 160 19.77 -7.11 -22.91
C PRO A 160 19.51 -8.36 -22.08
N MET A 161 18.28 -8.87 -22.16
CA MET A 161 17.84 -10.05 -21.43
C MET A 161 16.96 -10.92 -22.32
N LEU A 162 17.14 -12.23 -22.25
CA LEU A 162 16.24 -13.18 -22.90
C LEU A 162 14.86 -13.14 -22.18
N ALA A 163 13.81 -12.74 -22.89
CA ALA A 163 12.48 -12.86 -22.36
C ALA A 163 11.97 -14.31 -22.45
N ARG A 164 11.02 -14.64 -21.58
CA ARG A 164 10.37 -15.95 -21.58
C ARG A 164 8.86 -15.77 -21.58
N THR A 165 8.20 -16.46 -22.52
CA THR A 165 6.73 -16.57 -22.54
C THR A 165 6.38 -18.04 -22.38
N HIS A 166 5.42 -18.36 -21.52
CA HIS A 166 5.10 -19.74 -21.16
C HIS A 166 6.33 -20.54 -20.68
N GLY A 167 7.31 -19.86 -20.05
CA GLY A 167 8.57 -20.46 -19.62
C GLY A 167 9.59 -20.74 -20.74
N GLN A 168 9.22 -20.49 -22.01
CA GLN A 168 10.08 -20.73 -23.18
C GLN A 168 10.82 -19.45 -23.60
N PRO A 169 12.06 -19.59 -24.16
CA PRO A 169 12.77 -18.48 -24.78
C PRO A 169 11.92 -17.77 -25.83
N ALA A 170 11.88 -16.44 -25.73
CA ALA A 170 11.11 -15.56 -26.60
C ALA A 170 11.98 -14.37 -27.05
N SER A 171 11.36 -13.42 -27.76
CA SER A 171 12.06 -12.21 -28.23
C SER A 171 12.77 -11.49 -27.09
N PRO A 172 14.04 -11.11 -27.24
CA PRO A 172 14.80 -10.44 -26.19
C PRO A 172 14.17 -9.12 -25.76
N THR A 173 14.42 -8.76 -24.52
CA THR A 173 14.00 -7.52 -23.89
C THR A 173 15.18 -6.81 -23.24
N ARG A 174 14.94 -5.75 -22.49
CA ARG A 174 15.94 -5.09 -21.65
C ARG A 174 15.53 -5.18 -20.18
N LEU A 175 16.48 -5.52 -19.33
CA LEU A 175 16.22 -5.69 -17.89
C LEU A 175 15.61 -4.44 -17.25
N GLY A 176 16.13 -3.27 -17.57
CA GLY A 176 15.57 -2.01 -17.06
C GLY A 176 14.10 -1.81 -17.47
N LYS A 177 13.74 -2.17 -18.72
CA LYS A 177 12.34 -2.08 -19.17
C LYS A 177 11.44 -3.06 -18.41
N GLU A 178 11.89 -4.25 -18.08
CA GLU A 178 11.12 -5.19 -17.27
C GLU A 178 10.81 -4.63 -15.88
N LEU A 179 11.77 -3.94 -15.25
CA LEU A 179 11.54 -3.25 -13.99
C LEU A 179 10.61 -2.06 -14.13
N MET A 180 10.71 -1.32 -15.24
CA MET A 180 9.86 -0.16 -15.51
C MET A 180 8.37 -0.50 -15.59
N VAL A 181 8.03 -1.73 -16.00
CA VAL A 181 6.64 -2.24 -15.95
C VAL A 181 6.04 -2.13 -14.54
N PHE A 182 6.81 -2.47 -13.51
CA PHE A 182 6.35 -2.38 -12.12
C PHE A 182 6.25 -0.94 -11.64
N VAL A 183 7.18 -0.08 -12.03
CA VAL A 183 7.13 1.36 -11.72
C VAL A 183 5.84 1.97 -12.26
N GLU A 184 5.53 1.75 -13.54
CA GLU A 184 4.31 2.26 -14.17
C GLU A 184 3.04 1.72 -13.50
N ARG A 185 3.00 0.41 -13.21
CA ARG A 185 1.86 -0.23 -12.54
C ARG A 185 1.60 0.35 -11.16
N ILE A 186 2.66 0.61 -10.36
CA ILE A 186 2.56 1.24 -9.05
C ILE A 186 2.07 2.68 -9.20
N GLU A 187 2.65 3.45 -10.11
CA GLU A 187 2.28 4.85 -10.38
C GLU A 187 0.78 4.98 -10.68
N ASN A 188 0.28 4.14 -11.58
CA ASN A 188 -1.14 4.12 -11.94
C ASN A 188 -2.05 3.85 -10.72
N GLN A 189 -1.63 3.00 -9.78
CA GLN A 189 -2.42 2.73 -8.57
C GLN A 189 -2.29 3.87 -7.54
N VAL A 190 -1.13 4.47 -7.39
CA VAL A 190 -0.93 5.65 -6.54
C VAL A 190 -1.82 6.80 -7.02
N GLN A 191 -1.89 7.01 -8.33
CA GLN A 191 -2.79 8.02 -8.91
C GLN A 191 -4.26 7.69 -8.62
N LEU A 192 -4.69 6.43 -8.77
CA LEU A 192 -6.06 6.01 -8.41
C LEU A 192 -6.33 6.22 -6.92
N PHE A 193 -5.36 5.90 -6.05
CA PHE A 193 -5.48 6.09 -4.61
C PHE A 193 -5.70 7.57 -4.26
N SER A 194 -4.99 8.49 -4.92
CA SER A 194 -5.10 9.93 -4.66
C SER A 194 -6.46 10.54 -5.02
N TYR A 195 -7.26 9.86 -5.85
CA TYR A 195 -8.64 10.29 -6.18
C TYR A 195 -9.69 9.79 -5.19
N ILE A 196 -9.35 8.88 -4.29
CA ILE A 196 -10.29 8.39 -3.28
C ILE A 196 -10.27 9.35 -2.10
N PRO A 197 -11.38 10.05 -1.79
CA PRO A 197 -11.43 10.99 -0.69
C PRO A 197 -11.39 10.27 0.67
N TYR A 198 -11.04 11.01 1.71
CA TYR A 198 -11.22 10.55 3.09
C TYR A 198 -12.56 11.06 3.59
N THR A 199 -13.50 10.15 3.83
CA THR A 199 -14.87 10.51 4.18
C THR A 199 -15.19 10.25 5.64
N GLY A 200 -16.11 11.04 6.20
CA GLY A 200 -16.60 10.87 7.55
C GLY A 200 -18.11 11.07 7.66
N LYS A 201 -18.68 10.53 8.74
CA LYS A 201 -20.10 10.72 9.09
C LYS A 201 -20.23 11.66 10.28
N PHE A 202 -21.11 12.65 10.13
CA PHE A 202 -21.49 13.57 11.19
C PHE A 202 -22.96 14.00 11.02
N GLY A 203 -23.81 13.66 11.98
CA GLY A 203 -25.26 13.93 11.85
C GLY A 203 -26.12 13.36 12.97
N GLY A 204 -25.55 12.93 14.11
CA GLY A 204 -26.26 12.37 15.23
C GLY A 204 -26.69 10.91 15.05
N ALA A 205 -27.58 10.44 15.90
CA ALA A 205 -27.94 9.04 16.09
C ALA A 205 -28.49 8.32 14.84
N THR A 206 -29.02 9.06 13.87
CA THR A 206 -29.61 8.52 12.63
C THR A 206 -29.18 9.29 11.38
N GLY A 207 -28.16 10.16 11.49
CA GLY A 207 -27.72 11.01 10.40
C GLY A 207 -28.62 12.21 10.08
N ASN A 208 -29.65 12.46 10.87
CA ASN A 208 -30.67 13.47 10.61
C ASN A 208 -30.56 14.70 11.51
N PHE A 209 -29.52 14.85 12.33
CA PHE A 209 -29.33 15.96 13.29
C PHE A 209 -30.46 16.13 14.29
N ASN A 210 -31.18 15.07 14.68
CA ASN A 210 -32.38 15.13 15.50
C ASN A 210 -32.18 15.96 16.79
N ALA A 211 -31.15 15.65 17.58
CA ALA A 211 -30.85 16.36 18.83
C ALA A 211 -30.46 17.83 18.59
N HIS A 212 -29.61 18.06 17.60
CA HIS A 212 -29.18 19.41 17.22
C HIS A 212 -30.38 20.26 16.74
N HIS A 213 -31.24 19.69 15.87
CA HIS A 213 -32.35 20.40 15.30
C HIS A 213 -33.41 20.75 16.36
N ILE A 214 -33.70 19.86 17.31
CA ILE A 214 -34.68 20.16 18.39
C ILE A 214 -34.14 21.24 19.32
N ALA A 215 -32.80 21.27 19.56
CA ALA A 215 -32.21 22.30 20.42
C ALA A 215 -32.13 23.67 19.71
N TYR A 216 -31.79 23.70 18.44
CA TYR A 216 -31.64 24.91 17.64
C TYR A 216 -32.27 24.74 16.24
N PRO A 217 -33.62 24.80 16.12
CA PRO A 217 -34.37 24.43 14.91
C PRO A 217 -34.15 25.37 13.72
N LYS A 218 -33.65 26.58 13.95
CA LYS A 218 -33.41 27.59 12.91
C LYS A 218 -31.96 27.57 12.39
N TYR A 219 -31.07 26.77 12.99
CA TYR A 219 -29.69 26.73 12.62
C TYR A 219 -29.42 25.71 11.49
N ASN A 220 -28.51 26.03 10.56
CA ASN A 220 -28.16 25.15 9.45
C ASN A 220 -27.08 24.12 9.89
N TRP A 221 -27.53 23.03 10.51
CA TRP A 221 -26.65 21.98 11.00
C TRP A 221 -25.93 21.20 9.89
N LYS A 222 -26.49 21.17 8.67
CA LYS A 222 -25.81 20.56 7.51
C LYS A 222 -24.56 21.35 7.13
N ALA A 223 -24.71 22.68 6.98
CA ALA A 223 -23.56 23.55 6.68
C ALA A 223 -22.53 23.54 7.82
N PHE A 224 -22.98 23.48 9.09
CA PHE A 224 -22.07 23.31 10.23
C PHE A 224 -21.25 22.01 10.10
N ALA A 225 -21.90 20.90 9.79
CA ALA A 225 -21.22 19.61 9.68
C ALA A 225 -20.27 19.55 8.46
N ASP A 226 -20.64 20.17 7.34
CA ASP A 226 -19.77 20.28 6.16
C ASP A 226 -18.50 21.08 6.50
N GLU A 227 -18.63 22.21 7.18
CA GLU A 227 -17.53 23.03 7.66
C GLU A 227 -16.68 22.29 8.72
N PHE A 228 -17.34 21.58 9.66
CA PHE A 228 -16.64 20.84 10.71
C PHE A 228 -15.74 19.75 10.13
N LEU A 229 -16.26 18.91 9.23
CA LEU A 229 -15.45 17.88 8.63
C LEU A 229 -14.43 18.45 7.63
N GLY A 230 -14.85 19.38 6.76
CA GLY A 230 -13.97 19.91 5.70
C GLY A 230 -12.88 20.83 6.22
N GLU A 231 -13.24 21.84 7.04
CA GLU A 231 -12.27 22.87 7.43
C GLU A 231 -11.49 22.53 8.71
N ARG A 232 -12.12 21.75 9.64
CA ARG A 232 -11.46 21.40 10.92
C ARG A 232 -10.73 20.07 10.88
N LEU A 233 -11.29 19.09 10.17
CA LEU A 233 -10.76 17.73 10.16
C LEU A 233 -10.17 17.31 8.81
N ASP A 234 -10.34 18.14 7.77
CA ASP A 234 -9.90 17.85 6.40
C ASP A 234 -10.41 16.47 5.92
N LEU A 235 -11.72 16.23 6.13
CA LEU A 235 -12.49 15.08 5.71
C LEU A 235 -13.68 15.50 4.88
N GLU A 236 -14.09 14.72 3.90
CA GLU A 236 -15.32 14.94 3.15
C GLU A 236 -16.51 14.34 3.91
N ARG A 237 -17.57 15.12 4.11
CA ARG A 237 -18.76 14.64 4.83
C ARG A 237 -19.68 13.85 3.92
N GLN A 238 -20.05 12.64 4.30
CA GLN A 238 -21.14 11.91 3.68
C GLN A 238 -22.49 12.55 4.03
N GLN A 239 -23.24 12.93 3.00
CA GLN A 239 -24.45 13.75 3.17
C GLN A 239 -25.66 12.97 3.70
N TYR A 240 -25.79 11.70 3.36
CA TYR A 240 -26.87 10.81 3.75
C TYR A 240 -26.28 9.55 4.36
N THR A 241 -26.44 9.37 5.65
CA THR A 241 -25.91 8.25 6.41
C THR A 241 -26.97 7.69 7.36
N THR A 242 -26.73 6.51 7.88
CA THR A 242 -27.42 5.98 9.06
C THR A 242 -26.75 6.50 10.34
N GLN A 243 -26.73 5.74 11.42
CA GLN A 243 -25.92 6.07 12.59
C GLN A 243 -24.42 6.03 12.29
N ILE A 244 -24.00 5.25 11.26
CA ILE A 244 -22.62 5.03 10.88
C ILE A 244 -22.31 5.56 9.47
N GLU A 245 -21.04 5.69 9.17
CA GLU A 245 -20.46 5.90 7.84
C GLU A 245 -20.74 4.66 6.96
N HIS A 246 -20.81 4.83 5.62
CA HIS A 246 -21.08 3.73 4.68
C HIS A 246 -19.94 2.74 4.59
N TYR A 247 -18.70 3.18 4.85
CA TYR A 247 -17.44 2.47 4.66
C TYR A 247 -17.13 2.10 3.20
N ASP A 248 -17.94 2.50 2.21
CA ASP A 248 -17.68 2.23 0.79
C ASP A 248 -16.38 2.86 0.32
N VAL A 249 -16.11 4.09 0.76
CA VAL A 249 -14.87 4.83 0.41
C VAL A 249 -13.66 4.23 1.10
N LEU A 250 -13.79 3.84 2.37
CA LEU A 250 -12.73 3.12 3.09
C LEU A 250 -12.45 1.76 2.44
N ALA A 251 -13.49 1.05 2.00
CA ALA A 251 -13.36 -0.20 1.23
C ALA A 251 -12.61 0.03 -0.10
N ALA A 252 -12.87 1.14 -0.79
CA ALA A 252 -12.13 1.50 -2.01
C ALA A 252 -10.63 1.73 -1.75
N HIS A 253 -10.25 2.35 -0.61
CA HIS A 253 -8.85 2.41 -0.18
C HIS A 253 -8.24 1.02 0.00
N PHE A 254 -8.93 0.11 0.72
CA PHE A 254 -8.46 -1.26 0.94
C PHE A 254 -8.28 -2.01 -0.38
N ASP A 255 -9.22 -1.89 -1.32
CA ASP A 255 -9.13 -2.51 -2.64
C ASP A 255 -7.98 -1.96 -3.48
N CYS A 256 -7.68 -0.67 -3.36
CA CYS A 256 -6.54 -0.07 -4.04
C CYS A 256 -5.21 -0.58 -3.46
N ILE A 257 -5.07 -0.62 -2.14
CA ILE A 257 -3.86 -1.16 -1.48
C ILE A 257 -3.67 -2.65 -1.82
N LYS A 258 -4.75 -3.43 -1.84
CA LYS A 258 -4.72 -4.84 -2.24
C LYS A 258 -4.18 -5.02 -3.68
N ARG A 259 -4.53 -4.14 -4.62
CA ARG A 259 -3.97 -4.16 -5.99
C ARG A 259 -2.50 -3.80 -6.00
N ILE A 260 -2.08 -2.78 -5.24
CA ILE A 260 -0.66 -2.45 -5.09
C ILE A 260 0.11 -3.64 -4.52
N ASN A 261 -0.40 -4.26 -3.47
CA ASN A 261 0.20 -5.46 -2.88
C ASN A 261 0.32 -6.61 -3.90
N THR A 262 -0.67 -6.77 -4.77
CA THR A 262 -0.64 -7.79 -5.84
C THR A 262 0.46 -7.50 -6.86
N ILE A 263 0.71 -6.23 -7.20
CA ILE A 263 1.83 -5.81 -8.06
C ILE A 263 3.17 -6.12 -7.38
N LEU A 264 3.28 -5.86 -6.08
CA LEU A 264 4.50 -6.16 -5.32
C LEU A 264 4.75 -7.66 -5.16
N ILE A 265 3.69 -8.48 -5.05
CA ILE A 265 3.80 -9.96 -5.07
C ILE A 265 4.37 -10.41 -6.42
N ASP A 266 3.84 -9.90 -7.53
CA ASP A 266 4.30 -10.20 -8.88
C ASP A 266 5.77 -9.82 -9.05
N PHE A 267 6.16 -8.63 -8.61
CA PHE A 267 7.55 -8.18 -8.56
C PHE A 267 8.45 -9.15 -7.77
N CYS A 268 8.03 -9.56 -6.58
CA CYS A 268 8.80 -10.51 -5.76
C CYS A 268 9.02 -11.84 -6.48
N ARG A 269 8.00 -12.34 -7.18
CA ARG A 269 8.06 -13.60 -7.94
C ARG A 269 8.99 -13.51 -9.15
N ASP A 270 8.97 -12.40 -9.86
CA ASP A 270 9.87 -12.19 -10.99
C ASP A 270 11.32 -12.09 -10.52
N ILE A 271 11.61 -11.30 -9.48
CA ILE A 271 12.97 -11.21 -8.91
C ILE A 271 13.43 -12.56 -8.36
N TRP A 272 12.56 -13.31 -7.67
CA TRP A 272 12.85 -14.67 -7.20
C TRP A 272 13.21 -15.58 -8.38
N THR A 273 12.45 -15.49 -9.48
CA THR A 273 12.69 -16.26 -10.70
C THR A 273 14.03 -15.87 -11.33
N TYR A 274 14.35 -14.59 -11.43
CA TYR A 274 15.64 -14.13 -11.96
C TYR A 274 16.83 -14.58 -11.09
N ILE A 275 16.65 -14.64 -9.77
CA ILE A 275 17.66 -15.22 -8.88
C ILE A 275 17.82 -16.73 -9.16
N SER A 276 16.72 -17.47 -9.34
CA SER A 276 16.75 -18.91 -9.64
C SER A 276 17.38 -19.23 -11.01
N LEU A 277 17.31 -18.29 -11.96
CA LEU A 277 17.98 -18.36 -13.27
C LEU A 277 19.45 -17.89 -13.23
N ASP A 278 19.97 -17.52 -12.06
CA ASP A 278 21.31 -16.96 -11.85
C ASP A 278 21.53 -15.61 -12.58
N TYR A 279 20.46 -14.89 -12.92
CA TYR A 279 20.54 -13.52 -13.46
C TYR A 279 20.95 -12.53 -12.39
N PHE A 280 20.53 -12.78 -11.14
CA PHE A 280 20.98 -12.07 -9.96
C PHE A 280 21.68 -13.01 -8.99
N LYS A 281 22.72 -12.49 -8.35
CA LYS A 281 23.30 -13.02 -7.11
C LYS A 281 22.89 -12.15 -5.94
N GLN A 282 23.00 -12.68 -4.73
CA GLN A 282 22.70 -11.92 -3.53
C GLN A 282 23.97 -11.70 -2.73
N GLN A 283 24.20 -10.45 -2.32
CA GLN A 283 25.28 -10.10 -1.43
C GLN A 283 25.05 -10.69 -0.04
N THR A 284 26.07 -11.35 0.51
CA THR A 284 26.06 -11.85 1.88
C THR A 284 26.84 -10.91 2.80
N LYS A 285 26.34 -10.73 4.02
CA LYS A 285 27.10 -10.05 5.07
C LYS A 285 27.98 -11.04 5.80
N LYS A 286 29.18 -10.60 6.22
CA LYS A 286 30.08 -11.43 7.02
C LYS A 286 29.39 -11.90 8.29
N GLY A 287 29.29 -13.22 8.48
CA GLY A 287 28.60 -13.85 9.62
C GLY A 287 27.15 -14.26 9.37
N GLU A 288 26.54 -13.90 8.23
CA GLU A 288 25.23 -14.44 7.84
C GLU A 288 25.36 -15.91 7.37
N ILE A 289 24.41 -16.74 7.82
CA ILE A 289 24.28 -18.14 7.39
C ILE A 289 23.15 -18.20 6.38
N GLY A 290 23.50 -18.40 5.08
CA GLY A 290 22.53 -18.45 3.99
C GLY A 290 21.67 -19.73 3.99
N SER A 291 22.19 -20.82 4.52
CA SER A 291 21.51 -22.12 4.66
C SER A 291 22.12 -22.89 5.82
N SER A 292 21.28 -23.56 6.60
CA SER A 292 21.75 -24.41 7.74
C SER A 292 22.55 -25.64 7.31
N ALA A 293 22.35 -26.15 6.09
CA ALA A 293 22.96 -27.36 5.58
C ALA A 293 23.94 -27.14 4.42
N MET A 294 23.78 -26.06 3.65
CA MET A 294 24.56 -25.78 2.44
C MET A 294 25.17 -24.36 2.50
N PRO A 295 26.41 -24.19 2.96
CA PRO A 295 27.01 -22.87 3.21
C PRO A 295 27.09 -21.95 1.98
N HIS A 296 27.13 -22.53 0.78
CA HIS A 296 27.20 -21.78 -0.50
C HIS A 296 25.83 -21.27 -0.98
N LYS A 297 24.72 -21.71 -0.36
CA LYS A 297 23.36 -21.40 -0.80
C LYS A 297 22.86 -20.12 -0.11
N VAL A 298 22.57 -19.09 -0.90
CA VAL A 298 21.96 -17.83 -0.42
C VAL A 298 20.52 -17.78 -0.91
N ASN A 299 19.57 -17.92 0.03
CA ASN A 299 18.15 -17.93 -0.30
C ASN A 299 17.59 -16.50 -0.46
N PRO A 300 16.66 -16.26 -1.39
CA PRO A 300 16.01 -14.96 -1.59
C PRO A 300 14.92 -14.67 -0.52
N ILE A 301 15.25 -14.88 0.75
CA ILE A 301 14.30 -14.86 1.88
C ILE A 301 13.60 -13.53 2.06
N ASP A 302 14.21 -12.41 1.64
CA ASP A 302 13.59 -11.09 1.78
C ASP A 302 12.37 -10.97 0.83
N PHE A 303 12.44 -11.50 -0.40
CA PHE A 303 11.33 -11.53 -1.36
C PHE A 303 10.25 -12.54 -0.96
N GLU A 304 10.64 -13.72 -0.45
CA GLU A 304 9.72 -14.74 0.07
C GLU A 304 8.95 -14.22 1.30
N ASN A 305 9.63 -13.52 2.22
CA ASN A 305 9.01 -12.88 3.38
C ASN A 305 8.01 -11.80 2.95
N ALA A 306 8.37 -10.98 1.96
CA ALA A 306 7.49 -9.96 1.42
C ALA A 306 6.23 -10.58 0.81
N GLU A 307 6.37 -11.59 -0.06
CA GLU A 307 5.23 -12.30 -0.68
C GLU A 307 4.28 -12.86 0.37
N GLY A 308 4.81 -13.52 1.40
CA GLY A 308 4.01 -14.08 2.49
C GLY A 308 3.22 -13.01 3.28
N ASN A 309 3.86 -11.89 3.62
CA ASN A 309 3.21 -10.80 4.34
C ASN A 309 2.15 -10.09 3.49
N LEU A 310 2.42 -9.85 2.20
CA LEU A 310 1.44 -9.25 1.27
C LEU A 310 0.21 -10.15 1.08
N GLY A 311 0.41 -11.47 1.08
CA GLY A 311 -0.69 -12.43 1.00
C GLY A 311 -1.63 -12.33 2.22
N ILE A 312 -1.07 -12.24 3.43
CA ILE A 312 -1.83 -12.04 4.67
C ILE A 312 -2.57 -10.68 4.64
N ALA A 313 -1.86 -9.62 4.26
CA ALA A 313 -2.45 -8.29 4.14
C ALA A 313 -3.65 -8.29 3.19
N ASN A 314 -3.52 -8.89 2.01
CA ASN A 314 -4.58 -8.96 1.02
C ASN A 314 -5.81 -9.74 1.50
N ALA A 315 -5.63 -10.83 2.25
CA ALA A 315 -6.75 -11.59 2.83
C ALA A 315 -7.55 -10.74 3.83
N LEU A 316 -6.87 -9.91 4.65
CA LEU A 316 -7.53 -9.01 5.59
C LEU A 316 -8.21 -7.83 4.88
N PHE A 317 -7.55 -7.20 3.92
CA PHE A 317 -8.15 -6.12 3.14
C PHE A 317 -9.38 -6.60 2.35
N GLU A 318 -9.35 -7.80 1.77
CA GLU A 318 -10.50 -8.42 1.10
C GLU A 318 -11.68 -8.59 2.06
N HIS A 319 -11.42 -9.11 3.26
CA HIS A 319 -12.45 -9.25 4.27
C HIS A 319 -13.03 -7.90 4.68
N PHE A 320 -12.20 -6.88 4.87
CA PHE A 320 -12.64 -5.56 5.33
C PHE A 320 -13.46 -4.83 4.27
N SER A 321 -13.01 -4.86 3.00
CA SER A 321 -13.75 -4.22 1.91
C SER A 321 -15.10 -4.88 1.66
N ALA A 322 -15.21 -6.19 1.84
CA ALA A 322 -16.47 -6.90 1.70
C ALA A 322 -17.40 -6.77 2.92
N LYS A 323 -16.83 -6.67 4.15
CA LYS A 323 -17.63 -6.71 5.38
C LYS A 323 -18.13 -5.34 5.84
N LEU A 324 -17.29 -4.31 5.80
CA LEU A 324 -17.61 -3.02 6.40
C LEU A 324 -18.84 -2.32 5.78
N PRO A 325 -19.05 -2.35 4.44
CA PRO A 325 -20.23 -1.76 3.82
C PRO A 325 -21.56 -2.41 4.22
N ILE A 326 -21.53 -3.55 4.92
CA ILE A 326 -22.72 -4.29 5.31
C ILE A 326 -22.99 -4.10 6.81
N SER A 327 -24.11 -3.47 7.14
CA SER A 327 -24.61 -3.31 8.51
C SER A 327 -26.11 -3.60 8.58
N ARG A 328 -26.64 -3.78 9.81
CA ARG A 328 -28.07 -4.03 10.06
C ARG A 328 -28.77 -2.75 10.44
N LEU A 329 -29.85 -2.42 9.71
CA LEU A 329 -30.67 -1.24 9.98
C LEU A 329 -29.80 0.03 10.14
N GLN A 330 -29.91 0.73 11.26
CA GLN A 330 -29.11 1.92 11.54
C GLN A 330 -27.65 1.58 11.92
N ARG A 331 -27.43 0.46 12.59
CA ARG A 331 -26.12 -0.02 13.01
C ARG A 331 -26.19 -1.39 13.69
N ASP A 332 -25.15 -2.19 13.54
CA ASP A 332 -24.76 -3.24 14.47
C ASP A 332 -23.31 -3.01 14.97
N LEU A 333 -22.81 -3.83 15.91
CA LEU A 333 -21.48 -3.63 16.51
C LEU A 333 -20.33 -4.23 15.70
N THR A 334 -20.59 -4.96 14.62
CA THR A 334 -19.56 -5.71 13.89
C THR A 334 -18.52 -4.80 13.21
N ASP A 335 -18.91 -3.60 12.84
CA ASP A 335 -17.99 -2.56 12.32
C ASP A 335 -16.86 -2.27 13.32
N SER A 336 -17.22 -2.03 14.56
CA SER A 336 -16.27 -1.69 15.64
C SER A 336 -15.21 -2.77 15.88
N THR A 337 -15.61 -4.04 15.78
CA THR A 337 -14.69 -5.18 15.90
C THR A 337 -13.70 -5.23 14.74
N VAL A 338 -14.20 -5.04 13.51
CA VAL A 338 -13.38 -5.09 12.29
C VAL A 338 -12.43 -3.92 12.21
N LEU A 339 -12.92 -2.71 12.47
CA LEU A 339 -12.14 -1.47 12.39
C LEU A 339 -10.93 -1.43 13.35
N ARG A 340 -10.97 -2.13 14.47
CA ARG A 340 -9.80 -2.27 15.36
C ARG A 340 -8.65 -3.05 14.75
N ASN A 341 -8.88 -3.75 13.63
CA ASN A 341 -7.87 -4.57 12.95
C ASN A 341 -7.31 -3.91 11.68
N ILE A 342 -7.76 -2.72 11.28
CA ILE A 342 -7.35 -2.10 10.01
C ILE A 342 -5.84 -1.80 9.93
N GLY A 343 -5.17 -1.61 11.05
CA GLY A 343 -3.73 -1.43 11.13
C GLY A 343 -2.92 -2.71 10.85
N VAL A 344 -3.52 -3.88 11.07
CA VAL A 344 -2.81 -5.16 10.90
C VAL A 344 -2.36 -5.40 9.46
N PRO A 345 -3.23 -5.30 8.42
CA PRO A 345 -2.79 -5.46 7.04
C PRO A 345 -1.86 -4.32 6.57
N VAL A 346 -2.01 -3.10 7.09
CA VAL A 346 -1.07 -2.01 6.82
C VAL A 346 0.33 -2.37 7.35
N ALA A 347 0.42 -2.92 8.56
CA ALA A 347 1.68 -3.35 9.14
C ALA A 347 2.34 -4.49 8.34
N HIS A 348 1.57 -5.48 7.90
CA HIS A 348 2.08 -6.53 7.00
C HIS A 348 2.57 -5.95 5.65
N THR A 349 1.86 -4.98 5.09
CA THR A 349 2.29 -4.29 3.85
C THR A 349 3.58 -3.49 4.08
N GLN A 350 3.68 -2.74 5.18
CA GLN A 350 4.87 -1.97 5.55
C GLN A 350 6.10 -2.88 5.73
N LEU A 351 5.91 -4.01 6.40
CA LEU A 351 6.94 -5.03 6.56
C LEU A 351 7.41 -5.59 5.23
N ALA A 352 6.47 -5.86 4.31
CA ALA A 352 6.80 -6.35 2.98
C ALA A 352 7.58 -5.32 2.16
N ILE A 353 7.18 -4.06 2.16
CA ILE A 353 7.90 -2.95 1.51
C ILE A 353 9.34 -2.87 2.03
N SER A 354 9.52 -2.94 3.36
CA SER A 354 10.84 -2.95 3.99
C SER A 354 11.67 -4.17 3.55
N SER A 355 11.06 -5.36 3.48
CA SER A 355 11.72 -6.60 3.04
C SER A 355 12.13 -6.53 1.57
N ILE A 356 11.28 -6.02 0.68
CA ILE A 356 11.60 -5.83 -0.74
C ILE A 356 12.80 -4.87 -0.89
N SER A 357 12.75 -3.73 -0.22
CA SER A 357 13.84 -2.73 -0.24
C SER A 357 15.17 -3.34 0.21
N LYS A 358 15.13 -4.12 1.29
CA LYS A 358 16.30 -4.86 1.78
C LYS A 358 16.77 -5.93 0.79
N GLY A 359 15.85 -6.69 0.18
CA GLY A 359 16.17 -7.68 -0.85
C GLY A 359 16.85 -7.05 -2.07
N ILE A 360 16.28 -5.95 -2.58
CA ILE A 360 16.84 -5.17 -3.68
C ILE A 360 18.27 -4.71 -3.38
N SER A 361 18.53 -4.20 -2.17
CA SER A 361 19.87 -3.70 -1.79
C SER A 361 20.96 -4.78 -1.80
N LYS A 362 20.58 -6.06 -1.86
CA LYS A 362 21.50 -7.20 -1.92
C LYS A 362 21.71 -7.74 -3.32
N LEU A 363 20.97 -7.28 -4.33
CA LEU A 363 21.06 -7.81 -5.68
C LEU A 363 22.36 -7.41 -6.35
N ILE A 364 23.03 -8.39 -6.96
CA ILE A 364 24.22 -8.23 -7.81
C ILE A 364 23.87 -8.80 -9.18
N LEU A 365 23.90 -7.96 -10.20
CA LEU A 365 23.64 -8.38 -11.58
C LEU A 365 24.71 -9.34 -12.09
N ASN A 366 24.29 -10.41 -12.73
CA ASN A 366 25.17 -11.39 -13.37
C ASN A 366 25.09 -11.25 -14.91
N GLU A 367 25.71 -10.19 -15.44
CA GLU A 367 25.68 -9.87 -16.88
C GLU A 367 26.16 -11.05 -17.75
N LYS A 368 27.20 -11.77 -17.32
CA LYS A 368 27.74 -12.95 -18.05
C LYS A 368 26.68 -14.05 -18.24
N LYS A 369 25.78 -14.22 -17.27
CA LYS A 369 24.72 -15.23 -17.40
C LYS A 369 23.66 -14.76 -18.38
N LEU A 370 23.28 -13.47 -18.37
CA LEU A 370 22.37 -12.89 -19.34
C LEU A 370 22.89 -12.99 -20.76
N GLU A 371 24.16 -12.64 -20.98
CA GLU A 371 24.85 -12.79 -22.28
C GLU A 371 24.88 -14.25 -22.75
N SER A 372 25.23 -15.18 -21.86
CA SER A 372 25.26 -16.62 -22.18
C SER A 372 23.88 -17.16 -22.55
N ASP A 373 22.82 -16.74 -21.85
CA ASP A 373 21.44 -17.17 -22.18
C ASP A 373 21.01 -16.66 -23.56
N LEU A 374 21.35 -15.42 -23.89
CA LEU A 374 21.07 -14.86 -25.22
C LEU A 374 21.88 -15.64 -26.32
N ASP A 375 23.17 -15.89 -26.12
CA ASP A 375 23.99 -16.58 -27.10
C ASP A 375 23.59 -18.05 -27.31
N GLN A 376 23.00 -18.70 -26.30
CA GLN A 376 22.44 -20.05 -26.41
C GLN A 376 21.09 -20.12 -27.11
N ASN A 377 20.44 -18.99 -27.39
CA ASN A 377 19.05 -18.92 -27.90
C ASN A 377 18.94 -18.16 -29.22
N TRP A 378 19.83 -18.41 -30.19
CA TRP A 378 19.83 -17.74 -31.50
C TRP A 378 18.51 -17.90 -32.28
N ALA A 379 17.69 -18.91 -32.00
CA ALA A 379 16.40 -19.11 -32.65
C ALA A 379 15.46 -17.90 -32.50
N VAL A 380 15.61 -17.10 -31.44
CA VAL A 380 14.73 -15.94 -31.16
C VAL A 380 14.85 -14.81 -32.19
N VAL A 381 15.95 -14.75 -32.96
CA VAL A 381 16.11 -13.75 -34.05
C VAL A 381 15.30 -14.10 -35.30
N ALA A 382 14.70 -15.29 -35.35
CA ALA A 382 13.89 -15.71 -36.50
C ALA A 382 12.73 -14.75 -36.76
N GLU A 383 12.12 -14.20 -35.72
CA GLU A 383 11.07 -13.19 -35.83
C GLU A 383 11.55 -11.90 -36.52
N ALA A 384 12.71 -11.39 -36.14
CA ALA A 384 13.31 -10.23 -36.77
C ALA A 384 13.62 -10.47 -38.26
N ILE A 385 14.22 -11.63 -38.58
CA ILE A 385 14.51 -12.03 -39.95
C ILE A 385 13.23 -12.14 -40.77
N GLN A 386 12.21 -12.79 -40.23
CA GLN A 386 10.90 -12.90 -40.88
C GLN A 386 10.28 -11.53 -41.20
N THR A 387 10.34 -10.61 -40.23
CA THR A 387 9.77 -9.28 -40.36
C THR A 387 10.46 -8.49 -41.48
N ILE A 388 11.79 -8.56 -41.57
CA ILE A 388 12.58 -7.92 -42.64
C ILE A 388 12.27 -8.59 -43.99
N LEU A 389 12.22 -9.92 -44.06
CA LEU A 389 11.85 -10.61 -45.29
C LEU A 389 10.45 -10.26 -45.79
N ARG A 390 9.50 -10.01 -44.88
CA ARG A 390 8.15 -9.51 -45.23
C ARG A 390 8.22 -8.08 -45.79
N ARG A 391 9.04 -7.21 -45.19
CA ARG A 391 9.27 -5.84 -45.70
C ARG A 391 9.75 -5.86 -47.15
N GLU A 392 10.55 -6.84 -47.50
CA GLU A 392 11.14 -7.03 -48.84
C GLU A 392 10.27 -7.90 -49.79
N ASN A 393 9.04 -8.23 -49.42
CA ASN A 393 8.12 -9.07 -50.17
C ASN A 393 8.70 -10.46 -50.54
N TYR A 394 9.58 -11.02 -49.70
CA TYR A 394 10.11 -12.37 -49.87
C TYR A 394 9.01 -13.40 -49.81
N PRO A 395 8.93 -14.40 -50.74
CA PRO A 395 7.86 -15.39 -50.77
C PRO A 395 7.94 -16.32 -49.55
N GLN A 396 6.82 -16.50 -48.86
CA GLN A 396 6.64 -17.47 -47.76
C GLN A 396 7.74 -17.40 -46.69
N PRO A 397 8.03 -16.23 -46.07
CA PRO A 397 9.15 -16.07 -45.16
C PRO A 397 9.02 -16.88 -43.88
N TYR A 398 7.78 -17.12 -43.39
CA TYR A 398 7.53 -17.95 -42.23
C TYR A 398 7.87 -19.42 -42.48
N GLU A 399 7.45 -19.95 -43.64
CA GLU A 399 7.70 -21.34 -44.02
C GLU A 399 9.21 -21.60 -44.18
N ALA A 400 9.92 -20.69 -44.79
CA ALA A 400 11.39 -20.76 -44.92
C ALA A 400 12.13 -20.85 -43.57
N LEU A 401 11.66 -20.05 -42.58
CA LEU A 401 12.24 -20.09 -41.23
C LEU A 401 11.77 -21.30 -40.40
N LYS A 402 10.52 -21.78 -40.63
CA LYS A 402 10.00 -22.99 -40.00
C LYS A 402 10.81 -24.23 -40.36
N GLU A 403 11.23 -24.35 -41.63
CA GLU A 403 12.13 -25.44 -42.04
C GLU A 403 13.45 -25.38 -41.32
N LEU A 404 14.06 -24.18 -41.14
CA LEU A 404 15.27 -23.97 -40.36
C LEU A 404 15.11 -24.44 -38.92
N THR A 405 14.01 -24.07 -38.26
CA THR A 405 13.80 -24.35 -36.83
C THR A 405 13.41 -25.79 -36.54
N ARG A 406 12.75 -26.50 -37.47
CA ARG A 406 12.34 -27.89 -37.29
C ARG A 406 13.43 -28.93 -37.66
N GLY A 407 14.40 -28.56 -38.44
CA GLY A 407 15.44 -29.47 -38.95
C GLY A 407 16.72 -29.55 -38.11
N ASN A 408 16.92 -28.65 -37.16
CA ASN A 408 18.15 -28.51 -36.39
C ASN A 408 17.94 -28.69 -34.90
N ALA A 409 18.69 -29.58 -34.28
CA ALA A 409 18.65 -29.83 -32.83
C ALA A 409 19.20 -28.64 -32.00
N ALA A 410 20.05 -27.81 -32.60
CA ALA A 410 20.57 -26.57 -32.00
C ALA A 410 20.69 -25.49 -33.09
N ILE A 411 20.10 -24.31 -32.82
CA ILE A 411 20.19 -23.15 -33.71
C ILE A 411 21.16 -22.16 -33.07
N ASP A 412 22.35 -22.09 -33.66
CA ASP A 412 23.41 -21.16 -33.28
C ASP A 412 23.59 -20.04 -34.32
N LYS A 413 24.48 -19.11 -34.05
CA LYS A 413 24.90 -18.02 -34.96
C LYS A 413 25.26 -18.54 -36.35
N LYS A 414 26.03 -19.65 -36.43
CA LYS A 414 26.52 -20.20 -37.70
C LYS A 414 25.34 -20.73 -38.52
N THR A 415 24.39 -21.39 -37.89
CA THR A 415 23.20 -21.93 -38.53
C THR A 415 22.35 -20.81 -39.13
N ILE A 416 22.11 -19.73 -38.36
CA ILE A 416 21.37 -18.54 -38.84
C ILE A 416 22.12 -17.86 -40.00
N HIS A 417 23.42 -17.63 -39.90
CA HIS A 417 24.20 -16.99 -40.91
C HIS A 417 24.29 -17.84 -42.22
N SER A 418 24.36 -19.18 -42.09
CA SER A 418 24.30 -20.10 -43.22
C SER A 418 22.96 -20.02 -43.94
N PHE A 419 21.88 -20.01 -43.18
CA PHE A 419 20.51 -19.83 -43.73
C PHE A 419 20.43 -18.50 -44.52
N ILE A 420 20.82 -17.37 -43.92
CA ILE A 420 20.78 -16.04 -44.56
C ILE A 420 21.60 -16.07 -45.87
N SER A 421 22.75 -16.74 -45.88
CA SER A 421 23.60 -16.82 -47.07
C SER A 421 22.95 -17.52 -48.25
N LYS A 422 22.03 -18.50 -47.98
CA LYS A 422 21.27 -19.27 -49.02
C LYS A 422 20.04 -18.54 -49.54
N LEU A 423 19.57 -17.49 -48.86
CA LEU A 423 18.38 -16.74 -49.29
C LEU A 423 18.63 -16.07 -50.64
N LYS A 424 17.62 -16.04 -51.51
CA LYS A 424 17.63 -15.37 -52.81
C LYS A 424 17.27 -13.88 -52.64
N ILE A 425 18.17 -13.14 -52.04
CA ILE A 425 18.05 -11.68 -51.72
C ILE A 425 19.35 -10.95 -52.04
N SER A 426 19.32 -9.62 -52.05
CA SER A 426 20.49 -8.78 -52.34
C SER A 426 21.63 -8.98 -51.33
N ALA A 427 22.88 -8.75 -51.73
CA ALA A 427 24.03 -8.79 -50.84
C ALA A 427 23.92 -7.79 -49.69
N VAL A 428 23.35 -6.62 -49.94
CA VAL A 428 23.09 -5.55 -48.93
C VAL A 428 22.13 -6.08 -47.86
N LEU A 429 21.03 -6.70 -48.27
CA LEU A 429 20.04 -7.24 -47.34
C LEU A 429 20.61 -8.44 -46.54
N LYS A 430 21.45 -9.30 -47.17
CA LYS A 430 22.14 -10.36 -46.41
C LYS A 430 23.05 -9.78 -45.34
N ALA A 431 23.75 -8.68 -45.65
CA ALA A 431 24.62 -8.01 -44.68
C ALA A 431 23.82 -7.36 -43.53
N GLU A 432 22.64 -6.78 -43.82
CA GLU A 432 21.71 -6.28 -42.83
C GLU A 432 21.25 -7.41 -41.88
N LEU A 433 20.73 -8.48 -42.44
CA LEU A 433 20.24 -9.63 -41.66
C LEU A 433 21.30 -10.25 -40.76
N LYS A 434 22.54 -10.35 -41.24
CA LYS A 434 23.66 -10.92 -40.46
C LYS A 434 24.11 -10.05 -39.28
N LYS A 435 23.68 -8.80 -39.21
CA LYS A 435 23.96 -7.92 -38.07
C LYS A 435 23.02 -8.17 -36.88
N ILE A 436 21.89 -8.86 -37.11
CA ILE A 436 20.92 -9.15 -36.09
C ILE A 436 21.48 -10.23 -35.16
N SER A 437 21.42 -9.99 -33.88
CA SER A 437 21.77 -10.93 -32.82
C SER A 437 20.74 -10.89 -31.68
N PRO A 438 20.66 -11.92 -30.84
CA PRO A 438 19.81 -11.88 -29.66
C PRO A 438 20.08 -10.67 -28.75
N GLU A 439 21.32 -10.18 -28.68
CA GLU A 439 21.74 -9.05 -27.84
C GLU A 439 21.23 -7.69 -28.37
N ASN A 440 21.09 -7.54 -29.68
CA ASN A 440 20.69 -6.26 -30.28
C ASN A 440 19.24 -6.23 -30.78
N TYR A 441 18.54 -7.34 -30.73
CA TYR A 441 17.11 -7.43 -31.07
C TYR A 441 16.23 -7.13 -29.82
N THR A 442 16.43 -6.01 -29.19
CA THR A 442 15.75 -5.61 -27.94
C THR A 442 14.76 -4.46 -28.10
N GLY A 443 14.53 -3.98 -29.31
CA GLY A 443 13.64 -2.83 -29.58
C GLY A 443 14.24 -1.50 -29.12
N ILE A 444 13.36 -0.58 -28.74
CA ILE A 444 13.67 0.79 -28.28
C ILE A 444 13.66 0.90 -26.77
#